data_f0589e3f5d7cd7e84ff9a0a21ff8af61
#
_entry.id   f0589e3f5d7cd7e84ff9a0a21ff8af61
#
_cell.length_a   1.000
_cell.length_b   1.000
_cell.length_c   1.000
_cell.angle_alpha   90.00
_cell.angle_beta   90.00
_cell.angle_gamma   90.00
#
_symmetry.space_group_name_H-M   'P 1'
#
loop_
_entity.id
_entity.type
_entity.pdbx_description
1 polymer ?
#
loop_
_entity_poly.entity_id
_entity_poly.type
_entity_poly.pdbx_seq_one_letter_code
_entity_poly.pdbx_strand_id
1 'polypeptide(L)'
;LEYVMRGKHADSQPKAKEILNKLGITNHGAMMNILSGGQKKRAALARTLVEPARLLILDEPTNHLDNDMVLWLEQFIKNFKGELIMVTHDRYFLDNVTNRIVELDKASLYSYDTNYSGFLELKTQREEMERATEAKRQNILSSSEPVTAINISASAAPASCNIVSDAPLP
;
A
#
# COMPACT_ATOMS: atom_id res chain seq x y z
N LEU A 1 -24.69 -19.41 -3.50
CA LEU A 1 -23.72 -20.11 -4.35
C LEU A 1 -23.63 -19.51 -5.75
N GLU A 2 -24.78 -19.23 -6.38
CA GLU A 2 -24.84 -18.67 -7.75
C GLU A 2 -23.93 -17.44 -7.94
N TYR A 3 -23.99 -16.47 -7.02
CA TYR A 3 -23.13 -15.28 -7.08
C TYR A 3 -21.63 -15.64 -7.10
N VAL A 4 -21.20 -16.59 -6.27
CA VAL A 4 -19.80 -17.00 -6.15
C VAL A 4 -19.34 -17.74 -7.40
N MET A 5 -20.22 -18.54 -7.99
CA MET A 5 -19.94 -19.34 -9.18
C MET A 5 -20.07 -18.57 -10.50
N ARG A 6 -20.59 -17.35 -10.48
CA ARG A 6 -20.85 -16.58 -11.71
C ARG A 6 -19.54 -16.34 -12.48
N GLY A 7 -19.43 -16.92 -13.67
CA GLY A 7 -18.23 -16.85 -14.51
C GLY A 7 -17.12 -17.82 -14.11
N LYS A 8 -17.42 -18.84 -13.27
CA LYS A 8 -16.50 -19.89 -12.84
C LYS A 8 -16.86 -21.22 -13.49
N HIS A 9 -15.89 -22.13 -13.54
CA HIS A 9 -16.12 -23.48 -14.04
C HIS A 9 -17.05 -24.29 -13.12
N ALA A 10 -17.92 -25.11 -13.68
CA ALA A 10 -18.85 -25.93 -12.90
C ALA A 10 -18.13 -26.87 -11.91
N ASP A 11 -16.98 -27.39 -12.30
CA ASP A 11 -16.14 -28.27 -11.48
C ASP A 11 -15.60 -27.59 -10.21
N SER A 12 -15.63 -26.25 -10.13
CA SER A 12 -15.21 -25.50 -8.96
C SER A 12 -16.30 -25.40 -7.87
N GLN A 13 -17.50 -25.95 -8.13
CA GLN A 13 -18.62 -25.85 -7.19
C GLN A 13 -18.34 -26.48 -5.81
N PRO A 14 -17.71 -27.65 -5.67
CA PRO A 14 -17.34 -28.20 -4.35
C PRO A 14 -16.41 -27.26 -3.58
N LYS A 15 -15.40 -26.73 -4.24
CA LYS A 15 -14.44 -25.76 -3.67
C LYS A 15 -15.14 -24.47 -3.25
N ALA A 16 -16.09 -23.98 -4.05
CA ALA A 16 -16.88 -22.79 -3.72
C ALA A 16 -17.69 -23.00 -2.44
N LYS A 17 -18.33 -24.16 -2.27
CA LYS A 17 -19.07 -24.51 -1.04
C LYS A 17 -18.15 -24.61 0.17
N GLU A 18 -16.98 -25.23 0.01
CA GLU A 18 -15.98 -25.32 1.07
C GLU A 18 -15.54 -23.93 1.53
N ILE A 19 -15.14 -23.05 0.61
CA ILE A 19 -14.70 -21.69 0.91
C ILE A 19 -15.82 -20.89 1.60
N LEU A 20 -17.07 -21.00 1.10
CA LEU A 20 -18.22 -20.35 1.73
C LEU A 20 -18.41 -20.81 3.18
N ASN A 21 -18.31 -22.11 3.43
CA ASN A 21 -18.40 -22.65 4.79
C ASN A 21 -17.28 -22.13 5.70
N LYS A 22 -16.04 -22.11 5.19
CA LYS A 22 -14.89 -21.53 5.92
C LYS A 22 -15.07 -20.06 6.24
N LEU A 23 -15.79 -19.32 5.40
CA LEU A 23 -16.14 -17.92 5.61
C LEU A 23 -17.50 -17.73 6.31
N GLY A 24 -18.03 -18.76 6.96
CA GLY A 24 -19.24 -18.71 7.79
C GLY A 24 -20.53 -18.48 7.00
N ILE A 25 -20.58 -18.86 5.72
CA ILE A 25 -21.78 -18.80 4.88
C ILE A 25 -22.25 -20.21 4.59
N THR A 26 -23.07 -20.75 5.47
CA THR A 26 -23.57 -22.13 5.39
C THR A 26 -24.83 -22.27 4.52
N ASN A 27 -25.65 -21.23 4.45
CA ASN A 27 -26.83 -21.21 3.56
C ASN A 27 -26.41 -20.81 2.14
N HIS A 28 -26.02 -21.80 1.34
CA HIS A 28 -25.57 -21.60 -0.03
C HIS A 28 -26.69 -21.20 -1.01
N GLY A 29 -27.95 -21.36 -0.62
CA GLY A 29 -29.12 -20.96 -1.39
C GLY A 29 -29.57 -19.53 -1.13
N ALA A 30 -29.02 -18.86 -0.13
CA ALA A 30 -29.41 -17.51 0.23
C ALA A 30 -29.19 -16.52 -0.92
N MET A 31 -30.15 -15.66 -1.15
CA MET A 31 -30.02 -14.57 -2.13
C MET A 31 -29.13 -13.46 -1.57
N MET A 32 -28.33 -12.82 -2.42
CA MET A 32 -27.40 -11.75 -2.00
C MET A 32 -28.10 -10.56 -1.34
N ASN A 33 -29.36 -10.27 -1.69
CA ASN A 33 -30.11 -9.13 -1.14
C ASN A 33 -30.46 -9.32 0.35
N ILE A 34 -30.62 -10.56 0.81
CA ILE A 34 -30.97 -10.88 2.21
C ILE A 34 -29.73 -11.04 3.12
N LEU A 35 -28.54 -11.07 2.55
CA LEU A 35 -27.30 -11.17 3.32
C LEU A 35 -26.98 -9.85 4.01
N SER A 36 -26.42 -9.92 5.21
CA SER A 36 -25.84 -8.78 5.90
C SER A 36 -24.65 -8.18 5.12
N GLY A 37 -24.26 -6.94 5.44
CA GLY A 37 -23.10 -6.29 4.81
C GLY A 37 -21.81 -7.11 4.94
N GLY A 38 -21.53 -7.65 6.12
CA GLY A 38 -20.38 -8.52 6.37
C GLY A 38 -20.47 -9.84 5.58
N GLN A 39 -21.64 -10.46 5.51
CA GLN A 39 -21.83 -11.67 4.70
C GLN A 39 -21.65 -11.41 3.21
N LYS A 40 -22.09 -10.25 2.71
CA LYS A 40 -21.85 -9.85 1.30
C LYS A 40 -20.38 -9.72 1.00
N LYS A 41 -19.59 -9.09 1.89
CA LYS A 41 -18.14 -8.95 1.74
C LYS A 41 -17.45 -10.33 1.76
N ARG A 42 -17.83 -11.21 2.69
CA ARG A 42 -17.31 -12.58 2.74
C ARG A 42 -17.66 -13.41 1.51
N ALA A 43 -18.87 -13.24 0.95
CA ALA A 43 -19.26 -13.88 -0.31
C ALA A 43 -18.44 -13.34 -1.50
N ALA A 44 -18.12 -12.04 -1.52
CA ALA A 44 -17.25 -11.44 -2.53
C ALA A 44 -15.82 -11.98 -2.43
N LEU A 45 -15.28 -12.08 -1.20
CA LEU A 45 -13.98 -12.72 -0.95
C LEU A 45 -14.00 -14.17 -1.43
N ALA A 46 -15.02 -14.96 -1.06
CA ALA A 46 -15.17 -16.35 -1.54
C ALA A 46 -15.10 -16.43 -3.06
N ARG A 47 -15.84 -15.57 -3.77
CA ARG A 47 -15.84 -15.52 -5.24
C ARG A 47 -14.44 -15.31 -5.81
N THR A 48 -13.63 -14.48 -5.19
CA THR A 48 -12.26 -14.20 -5.61
C THR A 48 -11.35 -15.42 -5.39
N LEU A 49 -11.55 -16.16 -4.29
CA LEU A 49 -10.67 -17.26 -3.89
C LEU A 49 -11.01 -18.61 -4.53
N VAL A 50 -12.19 -18.80 -5.10
CA VAL A 50 -12.60 -20.09 -5.74
C VAL A 50 -11.67 -20.44 -6.90
N GLU A 51 -11.45 -19.51 -7.81
CA GLU A 51 -10.53 -19.63 -8.94
C GLU A 51 -9.68 -18.35 -8.99
N PRO A 52 -8.66 -18.24 -8.14
CA PRO A 52 -7.84 -17.06 -8.10
C PRO A 52 -7.04 -16.94 -9.39
N ALA A 53 -6.94 -15.73 -9.92
CA ALA A 53 -6.05 -15.40 -11.02
C ALA A 53 -4.57 -15.54 -10.59
N ARG A 54 -3.64 -15.40 -11.53
CA ARG A 54 -2.20 -15.40 -11.21
C ARG A 54 -1.81 -14.25 -10.28
N LEU A 55 -2.53 -13.14 -10.36
CA LEU A 55 -2.41 -12.00 -9.46
C LEU A 55 -3.70 -11.86 -8.65
N LEU A 56 -3.58 -11.87 -7.34
CA LEU A 56 -4.66 -11.65 -6.38
C LEU A 56 -4.48 -10.27 -5.74
N ILE A 57 -5.52 -9.43 -5.82
CA ILE A 57 -5.52 -8.11 -5.18
C ILE A 57 -6.61 -8.11 -4.11
N LEU A 58 -6.20 -7.87 -2.87
CA LEU A 58 -7.10 -7.85 -1.71
C LEU A 58 -7.00 -6.50 -0.99
N ASP A 59 -8.15 -5.90 -0.73
CA ASP A 59 -8.30 -4.69 0.05
C ASP A 59 -9.06 -4.99 1.34
N GLU A 60 -8.39 -4.81 2.48
CA GLU A 60 -8.89 -5.10 3.82
C GLU A 60 -9.59 -6.47 3.95
N PRO A 61 -8.92 -7.59 3.55
CA PRO A 61 -9.59 -8.90 3.47
C PRO A 61 -9.96 -9.49 4.84
N THR A 62 -9.34 -9.05 5.93
CA THR A 62 -9.62 -9.52 7.30
C THR A 62 -10.83 -8.82 7.91
N ASN A 63 -11.31 -7.72 7.32
CA ASN A 63 -12.49 -7.02 7.82
C ASN A 63 -13.74 -7.91 7.78
N HIS A 64 -14.46 -7.97 8.88
CA HIS A 64 -15.67 -8.80 9.09
C HIS A 64 -15.42 -10.32 9.14
N LEU A 65 -14.17 -10.75 9.34
CA LEU A 65 -13.81 -12.11 9.64
C LEU A 65 -13.63 -12.29 11.16
N ASP A 66 -14.00 -13.45 11.68
CA ASP A 66 -13.59 -13.88 13.02
C ASP A 66 -12.19 -14.52 12.96
N ASN A 67 -11.63 -14.84 14.12
CA ASN A 67 -10.29 -15.38 14.23
C ASN A 67 -10.09 -16.67 13.43
N ASP A 68 -11.07 -17.56 13.44
CA ASP A 68 -10.95 -18.84 12.72
C ASP A 68 -10.93 -18.63 11.20
N MET A 69 -11.73 -17.68 10.71
CA MET A 69 -11.74 -17.28 9.29
C MET A 69 -10.43 -16.60 8.89
N VAL A 70 -9.86 -15.75 9.77
CA VAL A 70 -8.56 -15.09 9.53
C VAL A 70 -7.46 -16.13 9.44
N LEU A 71 -7.39 -17.07 10.38
CA LEU A 71 -6.41 -18.17 10.38
C LEU A 71 -6.53 -19.03 9.12
N TRP A 72 -7.75 -19.33 8.70
CA TRP A 72 -7.98 -20.07 7.46
C TRP A 72 -7.50 -19.28 6.24
N LEU A 73 -7.80 -17.97 6.17
CA LEU A 73 -7.38 -17.11 5.06
C LEU A 73 -5.84 -17.01 5.00
N GLU A 74 -5.19 -16.90 6.15
CA GLU A 74 -3.73 -16.92 6.26
C GLU A 74 -3.13 -18.18 5.64
N GLN A 75 -3.69 -19.37 6.00
CA GLN A 75 -3.25 -20.63 5.43
C GLN A 75 -3.53 -20.72 3.93
N PHE A 76 -4.66 -20.19 3.47
CA PHE A 76 -4.99 -20.14 2.06
C PHE A 76 -3.95 -19.31 1.28
N ILE A 77 -3.61 -18.12 1.78
CA ILE A 77 -2.64 -17.22 1.16
C ILE A 77 -1.23 -17.82 1.15
N LYS A 78 -0.79 -18.44 2.25
CA LYS A 78 0.51 -19.13 2.31
C LYS A 78 0.66 -20.26 1.27
N ASN A 79 -0.45 -20.90 0.92
CA ASN A 79 -0.47 -21.96 -0.08
C ASN A 79 -0.76 -21.45 -1.50
N PHE A 80 -1.07 -20.18 -1.66
CA PHE A 80 -1.34 -19.57 -2.96
C PHE A 80 -0.04 -19.45 -3.78
N LYS A 81 -0.04 -19.99 -5.00
CA LYS A 81 1.14 -20.04 -5.87
C LYS A 81 1.26 -18.86 -6.84
N GLY A 82 0.33 -17.92 -6.77
CA GLY A 82 0.36 -16.70 -7.58
C GLY A 82 0.99 -15.53 -6.83
N GLU A 83 0.88 -14.35 -7.43
CA GLU A 83 1.30 -13.10 -6.85
C GLU A 83 0.15 -12.47 -6.03
N LEU A 84 0.48 -11.86 -4.90
CA LEU A 84 -0.50 -11.20 -4.03
C LEU A 84 -0.10 -9.74 -3.83
N ILE A 85 -1.07 -8.85 -4.05
CA ILE A 85 -1.02 -7.47 -3.59
C ILE A 85 -2.13 -7.29 -2.56
N MET A 86 -1.79 -6.76 -1.39
CA MET A 86 -2.75 -6.62 -0.31
C MET A 86 -2.58 -5.30 0.41
N VAL A 87 -3.70 -4.68 0.77
CA VAL A 87 -3.78 -3.55 1.68
C VAL A 87 -4.56 -3.98 2.91
N THR A 88 -4.00 -3.79 4.11
CA THR A 88 -4.70 -4.07 5.36
C THR A 88 -4.06 -3.34 6.54
N HIS A 89 -4.84 -3.07 7.57
CA HIS A 89 -4.39 -2.56 8.87
C HIS A 89 -4.07 -3.65 9.89
N ASP A 90 -4.33 -4.91 9.56
CA ASP A 90 -4.05 -6.06 10.42
C ASP A 90 -2.56 -6.42 10.37
N ARG A 91 -1.83 -5.93 11.37
CA ARG A 91 -0.37 -6.09 11.48
C ARG A 91 0.05 -7.54 11.68
N TYR A 92 -0.73 -8.31 12.45
CA TYR A 92 -0.44 -9.72 12.69
C TYR A 92 -0.61 -10.54 11.42
N PHE A 93 -1.66 -10.25 10.67
CA PHE A 93 -1.89 -10.87 9.39
C PHE A 93 -0.76 -10.55 8.39
N LEU A 94 -0.37 -9.26 8.29
CA LEU A 94 0.76 -8.84 7.44
C LEU A 94 2.04 -9.58 7.81
N ASP A 95 2.36 -9.64 9.10
CA ASP A 95 3.61 -10.27 9.57
C ASP A 95 3.71 -11.75 9.19
N ASN A 96 2.56 -12.44 9.15
CA ASN A 96 2.48 -13.86 8.86
C ASN A 96 2.44 -14.21 7.36
N VAL A 97 1.94 -13.31 6.50
CA VAL A 97 1.66 -13.66 5.08
C VAL A 97 2.50 -12.89 4.08
N THR A 98 3.18 -11.80 4.50
CA THR A 98 3.97 -10.97 3.59
C THR A 98 5.45 -11.29 3.63
N ASN A 99 6.09 -11.21 2.48
CA ASN A 99 7.54 -11.29 2.33
C ASN A 99 8.15 -10.01 1.75
N ARG A 100 7.29 -9.06 1.38
CA ARG A 100 7.68 -7.73 0.89
C ARG A 100 6.63 -6.72 1.29
N ILE A 101 7.08 -5.54 1.74
CA ILE A 101 6.23 -4.39 2.03
C ILE A 101 6.61 -3.25 1.12
N VAL A 102 5.60 -2.57 0.60
CA VAL A 102 5.77 -1.36 -0.19
C VAL A 102 5.09 -0.21 0.54
N GLU A 103 5.88 0.78 0.90
CA GLU A 103 5.42 2.00 1.55
C GLU A 103 5.32 3.13 0.52
N LEU A 104 4.20 3.83 0.53
CA LEU A 104 4.03 5.09 -0.20
C LEU A 104 4.16 6.24 0.81
N ASP A 105 5.25 6.99 0.75
CA ASP A 105 5.49 8.16 1.61
C ASP A 105 5.99 9.34 0.77
N LYS A 106 5.42 10.52 0.98
CA LYS A 106 5.78 11.78 0.31
C LYS A 106 5.95 11.63 -1.21
N ALA A 107 4.99 10.97 -1.86
CA ALA A 107 4.98 10.65 -3.30
C ALA A 107 6.16 9.78 -3.79
N SER A 108 6.85 9.09 -2.88
CA SER A 108 7.91 8.13 -3.17
C SER A 108 7.49 6.74 -2.73
N LEU A 109 7.92 5.72 -3.50
CA LEU A 109 7.71 4.31 -3.16
C LEU A 109 8.99 3.74 -2.58
N TYR A 110 8.87 3.15 -1.39
CA TYR A 110 9.94 2.42 -0.72
C TYR A 110 9.56 0.95 -0.65
N SER A 111 10.46 0.07 -1.08
CA SER A 111 10.24 -1.38 -1.06
C SER A 111 11.18 -2.02 -0.05
N TYR A 112 10.61 -2.87 0.81
CA TYR A 112 11.31 -3.59 1.87
C TYR A 112 11.07 -5.09 1.68
N ASP A 113 12.12 -5.85 1.40
CA ASP A 113 12.03 -7.31 1.24
C ASP A 113 12.04 -7.99 2.61
N THR A 114 10.96 -7.82 3.34
CA THR A 114 10.78 -8.33 4.70
C THR A 114 9.29 -8.40 5.07
N ASN A 115 8.98 -9.02 6.23
CA ASN A 115 7.65 -8.98 6.86
C ASN A 115 7.40 -7.63 7.57
N TYR A 116 6.25 -7.49 8.24
CA TYR A 116 5.87 -6.23 8.87
C TYR A 116 6.81 -5.82 10.01
N SER A 117 7.26 -6.76 10.84
CA SER A 117 8.20 -6.49 11.93
C SER A 117 9.53 -5.95 11.44
N GLY A 118 10.13 -6.59 10.43
CA GLY A 118 11.37 -6.12 9.83
C GLY A 118 11.21 -4.79 9.07
N PHE A 119 10.03 -4.55 8.48
CA PHE A 119 9.72 -3.25 7.86
C PHE A 119 9.81 -2.10 8.88
N LEU A 120 9.27 -2.27 10.08
CA LEU A 120 9.31 -1.23 11.11
C LEU A 120 10.75 -0.86 11.49
N GLU A 121 11.64 -1.84 11.60
CA GLU A 121 13.06 -1.62 11.91
C GLU A 121 13.75 -0.86 10.78
N LEU A 122 13.60 -1.30 9.54
CA LEU A 122 14.20 -0.67 8.37
C LEU A 122 13.66 0.74 8.12
N LYS A 123 12.37 0.95 8.34
CA LYS A 123 11.74 2.29 8.27
C LYS A 123 12.36 3.23 9.29
N THR A 124 12.50 2.80 10.55
CA THR A 124 13.11 3.61 11.60
C THR A 124 14.54 4.01 11.22
N GLN A 125 15.34 3.08 10.74
CA GLN A 125 16.72 3.37 10.29
C GLN A 125 16.75 4.38 9.13
N ARG A 126 15.86 4.23 8.15
CA ARG A 126 15.74 5.19 7.03
C ARG A 126 15.41 6.59 7.54
N GLU A 127 14.40 6.73 8.39
CA GLU A 127 13.97 8.03 8.93
C GLU A 127 15.07 8.69 9.76
N GLU A 128 15.85 7.93 10.54
CA GLU A 128 16.99 8.45 11.29
C GLU A 128 18.10 8.95 10.35
N MET A 129 18.41 8.23 9.28
CA MET A 129 19.37 8.67 8.27
C MET A 129 18.91 9.94 7.54
N GLU A 130 17.62 10.03 7.18
CA GLU A 130 17.04 11.21 6.55
C GLU A 130 17.14 12.43 7.47
N ARG A 131 16.78 12.28 8.76
CA ARG A 131 16.89 13.35 9.77
C ARG A 131 18.33 13.81 9.96
N ALA A 132 19.30 12.87 10.05
CA ALA A 132 20.71 13.19 10.19
C ALA A 132 21.25 13.93 8.95
N THR A 133 20.82 13.54 7.77
CA THR A 133 21.21 14.20 6.51
C THR A 133 20.63 15.60 6.41
N GLU A 134 19.37 15.79 6.78
CA GLU A 134 18.72 17.10 6.77
C GLU A 134 19.34 18.05 7.80
N ALA A 135 19.66 17.55 9.00
CA ALA A 135 20.36 18.34 10.03
C ALA A 135 21.74 18.80 9.55
N LYS A 136 22.51 17.92 8.86
CA LYS A 136 23.79 18.32 8.25
C LYS A 136 23.60 19.38 7.17
N ARG A 137 22.60 19.24 6.33
CA ARG A 137 22.28 20.20 5.27
C ARG A 137 21.91 21.57 5.85
N GLN A 138 21.10 21.62 6.89
CA GLN A 138 20.73 22.86 7.58
C GLN A 138 21.94 23.53 8.24
N ASN A 139 22.82 22.74 8.86
CA ASN A 139 24.05 23.28 9.45
C ASN A 139 25.00 23.89 8.41
N ILE A 140 25.12 23.28 7.24
CA ILE A 140 25.93 23.82 6.13
C ILE A 140 25.31 25.12 5.62
N LEU A 141 23.99 25.19 5.47
CA LEU A 141 23.29 26.39 5.03
C LEU A 141 23.37 27.54 6.05
N SER A 142 23.34 27.23 7.34
CA SER A 142 23.46 28.23 8.43
C SER A 142 24.90 28.68 8.69
N SER A 143 25.90 27.86 8.35
CA SER A 143 27.33 28.17 8.46
C SER A 143 27.89 28.88 7.22
N SER A 144 27.17 28.92 6.10
CA SER A 144 27.48 29.81 5.00
C SER A 144 27.10 31.26 5.39
N GLU A 145 28.03 31.94 6.04
CA GLU A 145 27.91 33.37 6.21
C GLU A 145 27.64 34.05 4.87
N PRO A 146 26.78 35.11 4.82
CA PRO A 146 26.62 35.84 3.59
C PRO A 146 28.02 36.39 3.21
N VAL A 147 28.51 35.98 2.05
CA VAL A 147 29.72 36.54 1.47
C VAL A 147 29.54 38.06 1.49
N THR A 148 30.26 38.70 2.39
CA THR A 148 30.26 40.15 2.53
C THR A 148 30.57 40.72 1.16
N ALA A 149 29.61 41.42 0.55
CA ALA A 149 29.79 42.07 -0.73
C ALA A 149 31.04 42.93 -0.68
N ILE A 150 32.07 42.55 -1.41
CA ILE A 150 33.25 43.35 -1.60
C ILE A 150 32.79 44.62 -2.30
N ASN A 151 32.78 45.72 -1.57
CA ASN A 151 32.44 47.05 -2.07
C ASN A 151 33.55 47.48 -3.02
N ILE A 152 33.43 47.19 -4.31
CA ILE A 152 34.31 47.73 -5.33
C ILE A 152 33.76 49.08 -5.69
N SER A 153 34.28 50.11 -5.01
CA SER A 153 34.11 51.49 -5.45
C SER A 153 34.89 51.68 -6.74
N ALA A 154 34.23 51.50 -7.89
CA ALA A 154 34.76 51.93 -9.17
C ALA A 154 34.09 53.26 -9.56
N SER A 155 34.91 54.28 -9.53
CA SER A 155 34.66 55.60 -10.11
C SER A 155 34.50 55.50 -11.65
N ALA A 156 33.59 56.37 -12.18
CA ALA A 156 33.42 56.82 -13.58
C ALA A 156 32.47 56.06 -14.52
N ALA A 157 31.26 56.55 -14.58
CA ALA A 157 30.41 57.04 -15.71
C ALA A 157 30.47 56.38 -17.11
N PRO A 158 29.43 56.64 -17.95
CA PRO A 158 28.16 55.91 -18.04
C PRO A 158 28.02 55.22 -19.40
N ALA A 159 27.33 54.12 -19.49
CA ALA A 159 26.73 53.66 -20.70
C ALA A 159 25.40 52.92 -20.42
N SER A 160 24.38 53.45 -21.00
CA SER A 160 23.02 53.00 -21.08
C SER A 160 22.92 51.56 -21.61
N CYS A 161 22.22 50.69 -20.89
CA CYS A 161 21.66 49.50 -21.50
C CYS A 161 20.27 49.24 -20.89
N ASN A 162 19.28 49.33 -21.76
CA ASN A 162 17.88 48.98 -21.50
C ASN A 162 17.72 47.48 -21.27
N ILE A 163 17.10 47.13 -20.14
CA ILE A 163 16.60 45.77 -19.96
C ILE A 163 15.08 45.82 -20.00
N VAL A 164 14.54 45.17 -21.02
CA VAL A 164 13.11 44.92 -21.18
C VAL A 164 12.67 43.88 -20.17
N SER A 165 11.66 44.24 -19.40
CA SER A 165 10.95 43.33 -18.53
C SER A 165 9.90 42.55 -19.32
N ASP A 166 9.98 41.24 -19.38
CA ASP A 166 8.85 40.41 -19.80
C ASP A 166 8.20 39.81 -18.59
N ALA A 167 6.94 40.14 -18.42
CA ALA A 167 6.03 39.59 -17.40
C ALA A 167 5.36 38.30 -17.94
N PRO A 168 4.97 37.35 -17.05
CA PRO A 168 4.24 36.18 -17.48
C PRO A 168 2.75 36.45 -17.61
N LEU A 169 2.14 35.85 -18.62
CA LEU A 169 0.69 35.73 -18.83
C LEU A 169 0.24 34.29 -18.63
N PRO A 170 -1.08 34.07 -18.55
CA PRO A 170 -1.85 33.64 -17.37
C PRO A 170 -1.96 32.15 -17.24
#